data_0f20b67e04af35da21af979085681a6a
#
_entry.id   0f20b67e04af35da21af979085681a6a
#
_cell.length_a   1.000
_cell.length_b   1.000
_cell.length_c   1.000
_cell.angle_alpha   90.00
_cell.angle_beta   90.00
_cell.angle_gamma   90.00
#
_symmetry.space_group_name_H-M   'P 1'
#
loop_
_entity.id
_entity.type
_entity.pdbx_description
1 polymer ?
#
loop_
_entity_poly.entity_id
_entity_poly.type
_entity_poly.pdbx_seq_one_letter_code
_entity_poly.pdbx_strand_id
1 'polypeptide(L)'
;WPQEAAVHLNAIAASDAPAALKTNVEKARALMAHFGNYLMAWEYAGPYFEENLMATHLYEKELLPQKDAEKAPWKTLPMLIDSPLPVALEFDRIWGGEERVVFVRTLLKTATDQDLILAVGSNDGCRIWLNGKEIFAIADGRPLVPDENKIPVHLSAGENRLMMAVYQQGGAWRATARLTDLSGAPAQGVEAKVQ
;
A
#
# COMPACT_ATOMS: atom_id res chain seq x y z
N TRP A 1 -5.87 11.60 -5.10
CA TRP A 1 -7.15 10.86 -5.15
C TRP A 1 -8.04 11.13 -3.93
N PRO A 2 -7.64 10.92 -2.65
CA PRO A 2 -8.52 11.24 -1.53
C PRO A 2 -8.88 12.73 -1.46
N GLN A 3 -7.94 13.62 -1.75
CA GLN A 3 -8.16 15.07 -1.73
C GLN A 3 -9.08 15.52 -2.86
N GLU A 4 -8.90 15.03 -4.08
CA GLU A 4 -9.78 15.32 -5.22
C GLU A 4 -11.17 14.74 -4.98
N ALA A 5 -11.29 13.50 -4.49
CA ALA A 5 -12.55 12.90 -4.11
C ALA A 5 -13.26 13.72 -3.01
N ALA A 6 -12.54 14.20 -2.00
CA ALA A 6 -13.08 15.07 -0.96
C ALA A 6 -13.64 16.38 -1.53
N VAL A 7 -12.95 17.00 -2.50
CA VAL A 7 -13.45 18.22 -3.19
C VAL A 7 -14.77 17.94 -3.89
N HIS A 8 -14.87 16.85 -4.66
CA HIS A 8 -16.11 16.48 -5.35
C HIS A 8 -17.23 16.13 -4.38
N LEU A 9 -16.97 15.37 -3.32
CA LEU A 9 -17.94 15.05 -2.30
C LEU A 9 -18.44 16.31 -1.56
N ASN A 10 -17.56 17.27 -1.30
CA ASN A 10 -17.91 18.56 -0.71
C ASN A 10 -18.82 19.38 -1.64
N ALA A 11 -18.51 19.42 -2.93
CA ALA A 11 -19.31 20.12 -3.92
C ALA A 11 -20.72 19.53 -4.02
N ILE A 12 -20.86 18.20 -4.05
CA ILE A 12 -22.17 17.52 -4.06
C ILE A 12 -22.95 17.81 -2.75
N ALA A 13 -22.30 17.74 -1.60
CA ALA A 13 -22.94 18.00 -0.32
C ALA A 13 -23.50 19.44 -0.21
N ALA A 14 -22.79 20.41 -0.79
CA ALA A 14 -23.19 21.83 -0.81
C ALA A 14 -24.22 22.17 -1.90
N SER A 15 -24.50 21.26 -2.84
CA SER A 15 -25.45 21.48 -3.94
C SER A 15 -26.88 21.17 -3.53
N ASP A 16 -27.86 21.49 -4.40
CA ASP A 16 -29.28 21.10 -4.27
C ASP A 16 -29.54 19.63 -4.65
N ALA A 17 -28.53 18.77 -4.48
CA ALA A 17 -28.62 17.35 -4.77
C ALA A 17 -29.72 16.66 -3.93
N PRO A 18 -30.39 15.62 -4.49
CA PRO A 18 -31.40 14.84 -3.76
C PRO A 18 -30.86 14.29 -2.43
N ALA A 19 -31.75 14.19 -1.42
CA ALA A 19 -31.41 13.74 -0.07
C ALA A 19 -30.70 12.36 -0.07
N ALA A 20 -31.13 11.43 -0.93
CA ALA A 20 -30.50 10.12 -1.08
C ALA A 20 -29.03 10.22 -1.52
N LEU A 21 -28.72 11.16 -2.43
CA LEU A 21 -27.34 11.37 -2.87
C LEU A 21 -26.49 12.01 -1.76
N LYS A 22 -27.04 12.96 -1.01
CA LYS A 22 -26.36 13.54 0.17
C LYS A 22 -26.06 12.47 1.23
N THR A 23 -26.99 11.55 1.50
CA THR A 23 -26.77 10.42 2.39
C THR A 23 -25.60 9.52 1.90
N ASN A 24 -25.52 9.25 0.61
CA ASN A 24 -24.41 8.48 0.04
C ASN A 24 -23.07 9.22 0.13
N VAL A 25 -23.08 10.55 -0.03
CA VAL A 25 -21.89 11.39 0.17
C VAL A 25 -21.41 11.30 1.62
N GLU A 26 -22.30 11.37 2.61
CA GLU A 26 -21.91 11.24 4.03
C GLU A 26 -21.35 9.84 4.34
N LYS A 27 -21.93 8.77 3.78
CA LYS A 27 -21.36 7.42 3.88
C LYS A 27 -19.96 7.32 3.24
N ALA A 28 -19.79 7.91 2.06
CA ALA A 28 -18.49 7.94 1.38
C ALA A 28 -17.44 8.71 2.19
N ARG A 29 -17.83 9.86 2.77
CA ARG A 29 -16.95 10.63 3.67
C ARG A 29 -16.53 9.84 4.91
N ALA A 30 -17.48 9.17 5.57
CA ALA A 30 -17.20 8.33 6.73
C ALA A 30 -16.24 7.19 6.38
N LEU A 31 -16.45 6.56 5.23
CA LEU A 31 -15.56 5.51 4.73
C LEU A 31 -14.16 6.05 4.41
N MET A 32 -14.07 7.20 3.74
CA MET A 32 -12.79 7.84 3.46
C MET A 32 -12.06 8.28 4.74
N ALA A 33 -12.78 8.79 5.75
CA ALA A 33 -12.20 9.15 7.04
C ALA A 33 -11.67 7.92 7.78
N HIS A 34 -12.35 6.80 7.68
CA HIS A 34 -11.93 5.55 8.32
C HIS A 34 -10.71 4.91 7.61
N PHE A 35 -10.68 4.95 6.27
CA PHE A 35 -9.65 4.28 5.47
C PHE A 35 -8.70 5.24 4.73
N GLY A 36 -8.96 6.55 4.77
CA GLY A 36 -8.32 7.54 3.91
C GLY A 36 -6.83 7.77 4.11
N ASN A 37 -6.24 7.24 5.17
CA ASN A 37 -4.82 7.31 5.44
C ASN A 37 -4.03 6.05 5.02
N TYR A 38 -4.70 5.05 4.44
CA TYR A 38 -4.02 3.94 3.80
C TYR A 38 -3.42 4.38 2.46
N LEU A 39 -2.25 3.86 2.16
CA LEU A 39 -1.54 4.14 0.91
C LEU A 39 -2.22 3.37 -0.22
N MET A 40 -2.80 4.09 -1.18
CA MET A 40 -3.61 3.51 -2.26
C MET A 40 -3.03 3.78 -3.65
N ALA A 41 -2.01 4.63 -3.77
CA ALA A 41 -1.35 4.93 -5.03
C ALA A 41 -0.10 4.07 -5.18
N TRP A 42 -0.18 2.98 -5.94
CA TRP A 42 0.89 2.01 -6.08
C TRP A 42 1.20 1.68 -7.53
N GLU A 43 2.45 1.42 -7.81
CA GLU A 43 2.91 0.68 -8.98
C GLU A 43 3.36 -0.71 -8.55
N TYR A 44 3.37 -1.66 -9.47
CA TYR A 44 3.86 -3.02 -9.25
C TYR A 44 4.86 -3.46 -10.30
N ALA A 45 5.74 -4.38 -9.93
CA ALA A 45 6.61 -5.16 -10.81
C ALA A 45 6.51 -6.64 -10.46
N GLY A 46 6.34 -7.48 -11.44
CA GLY A 46 6.06 -8.91 -11.29
C GLY A 46 4.62 -9.27 -11.70
N PRO A 47 4.03 -10.35 -11.16
CA PRO A 47 4.63 -11.30 -10.20
C PRO A 47 5.86 -12.00 -10.73
N TYR A 48 6.84 -12.24 -9.85
CA TYR A 48 7.99 -13.07 -10.11
C TYR A 48 7.77 -14.46 -9.51
N PHE A 49 8.13 -15.48 -10.24
CA PHE A 49 8.12 -16.87 -9.82
C PHE A 49 9.18 -17.66 -10.58
N GLU A 50 9.60 -18.78 -10.03
CA GLU A 50 10.46 -19.73 -10.72
C GLU A 50 9.84 -21.12 -10.61
N GLU A 51 9.87 -21.87 -11.68
CA GLU A 51 9.31 -23.21 -11.72
C GLU A 51 10.02 -24.10 -10.68
N ASN A 52 9.23 -24.82 -9.87
CA ASN A 52 9.70 -25.66 -8.77
C ASN A 52 10.46 -24.94 -7.65
N LEU A 53 10.33 -23.61 -7.52
CA LEU A 53 10.92 -22.84 -6.44
C LEU A 53 9.82 -22.30 -5.51
N MET A 54 9.97 -22.56 -4.20
CA MET A 54 9.05 -22.07 -3.19
C MET A 54 9.27 -20.57 -2.92
N ALA A 55 8.24 -19.88 -2.46
CA ALA A 55 8.30 -18.45 -2.11
C ALA A 55 9.37 -18.15 -1.04
N THR A 56 9.64 -19.07 -0.15
CA THR A 56 10.74 -18.97 0.83
C THR A 56 12.11 -18.82 0.18
N HIS A 57 12.36 -19.50 -0.94
CA HIS A 57 13.60 -19.32 -1.70
C HIS A 57 13.61 -18.01 -2.48
N LEU A 58 12.45 -17.56 -2.98
CA LEU A 58 12.32 -16.23 -3.59
C LEU A 58 12.58 -15.11 -2.57
N TYR A 59 12.25 -15.34 -1.30
CA TYR A 59 12.54 -14.41 -0.22
C TYR A 59 14.03 -14.17 -0.02
N GLU A 60 14.84 -15.20 -0.18
CA GLU A 60 16.30 -15.13 -0.06
C GLU A 60 16.98 -14.60 -1.32
N LYS A 61 16.26 -14.60 -2.46
CA LYS A 61 16.80 -14.22 -3.75
C LYS A 61 16.64 -12.72 -4.01
N GLU A 62 17.71 -12.10 -4.46
CA GLU A 62 17.66 -10.71 -4.90
C GLU A 62 17.14 -10.61 -6.35
N LEU A 63 15.97 -10.01 -6.52
CA LEU A 63 15.27 -9.84 -7.81
C LEU A 63 15.52 -8.46 -8.42
N LEU A 64 15.11 -8.26 -9.68
CA LEU A 64 15.39 -7.03 -10.41
C LEU A 64 14.95 -5.74 -9.68
N PRO A 65 13.75 -5.63 -9.05
CA PRO A 65 13.38 -4.41 -8.34
C PRO A 65 14.29 -4.06 -7.16
N GLN A 66 14.93 -5.08 -6.54
CA GLN A 66 15.91 -4.86 -5.46
C GLN A 66 17.28 -4.45 -6.01
N LYS A 67 17.71 -5.07 -7.12
CA LYS A 67 19.01 -4.80 -7.76
C LYS A 67 19.05 -3.45 -8.45
N ASP A 68 17.98 -3.13 -9.17
CA ASP A 68 17.88 -1.92 -9.99
C ASP A 68 16.39 -1.54 -10.15
N ALA A 69 15.87 -0.79 -9.18
CA ALA A 69 14.48 -0.39 -9.19
C ALA A 69 14.10 0.45 -10.42
N GLU A 70 15.03 1.17 -11.03
CA GLU A 70 14.74 2.01 -12.21
C GLU A 70 14.53 1.17 -13.49
N LYS A 71 15.15 0.00 -13.57
CA LYS A 71 14.99 -0.93 -14.71
C LYS A 71 13.83 -1.90 -14.58
N ALA A 72 13.22 -2.01 -13.40
CA ALA A 72 12.10 -2.90 -13.22
C ALA A 72 10.87 -2.42 -14.04
N PRO A 73 10.06 -3.34 -14.60
CA PRO A 73 8.94 -3.00 -15.48
C PRO A 73 7.71 -2.60 -14.67
N TRP A 74 7.76 -1.42 -14.06
CA TRP A 74 6.67 -0.90 -13.22
C TRP A 74 5.42 -0.59 -14.04
N LYS A 75 4.26 -0.90 -13.44
CA LYS A 75 2.92 -0.61 -13.97
C LYS A 75 2.03 -0.15 -12.82
N THR A 76 1.06 0.70 -13.10
CA THR A 76 0.06 1.10 -12.10
C THR A 76 -0.70 -0.11 -11.58
N LEU A 77 -0.76 -0.26 -10.26
CA LEU A 77 -1.55 -1.33 -9.62
C LEU A 77 -3.03 -0.98 -9.68
N PRO A 78 -3.89 -1.85 -10.25
CA PRO A 78 -5.32 -1.61 -10.24
C PRO A 78 -5.88 -1.74 -8.82
N MET A 79 -6.73 -0.78 -8.43
CA MET A 79 -7.43 -0.81 -7.14
C MET A 79 -8.80 -1.46 -7.30
N LEU A 80 -9.10 -2.41 -6.41
CA LEU A 80 -10.36 -3.15 -6.41
C LEU A 80 -11.35 -2.49 -5.43
N ILE A 81 -12.26 -1.70 -5.94
CA ILE A 81 -13.22 -0.91 -5.13
C ILE A 81 -14.36 -1.74 -4.52
N ASP A 82 -14.58 -2.96 -5.00
CA ASP A 82 -15.59 -3.91 -4.53
C ASP A 82 -15.06 -4.91 -3.48
N SER A 83 -13.89 -4.61 -2.92
CA SER A 83 -13.27 -5.43 -1.89
C SER A 83 -14.02 -5.33 -0.55
N PRO A 84 -14.16 -6.47 0.19
CA PRO A 84 -14.58 -6.44 1.59
C PRO A 84 -13.62 -5.68 2.51
N LEU A 85 -12.35 -5.55 2.10
CA LEU A 85 -11.33 -4.75 2.74
C LEU A 85 -10.73 -3.76 1.73
N PRO A 86 -11.41 -2.64 1.45
CA PRO A 86 -11.05 -1.71 0.35
C PRO A 86 -9.66 -1.09 0.48
N VAL A 87 -9.03 -1.19 1.65
CA VAL A 87 -7.67 -0.68 1.91
C VAL A 87 -6.58 -1.71 1.61
N ALA A 88 -6.95 -2.95 1.30
CA ALA A 88 -6.00 -4.00 0.96
C ALA A 88 -5.61 -3.96 -0.52
N LEU A 89 -4.35 -4.17 -0.76
CA LEU A 89 -3.82 -4.55 -2.06
C LEU A 89 -4.09 -6.05 -2.22
N GLU A 90 -5.05 -6.43 -3.07
CA GLU A 90 -5.52 -7.82 -3.22
C GLU A 90 -4.90 -8.47 -4.45
N PHE A 91 -3.69 -8.97 -4.31
CA PHE A 91 -2.92 -9.56 -5.42
C PHE A 91 -3.52 -10.89 -5.88
N ASP A 92 -4.12 -11.67 -4.98
CA ASP A 92 -4.82 -12.92 -5.28
C ASP A 92 -5.99 -12.71 -6.25
N ARG A 93 -6.69 -11.58 -6.17
CA ARG A 93 -7.78 -11.24 -7.09
C ARG A 93 -7.30 -10.70 -8.43
N ILE A 94 -6.07 -10.17 -8.50
CA ILE A 94 -5.50 -9.63 -9.75
C ILE A 94 -4.82 -10.72 -10.56
N TRP A 95 -4.00 -11.56 -9.92
CA TRP A 95 -3.19 -12.57 -10.62
C TRP A 95 -3.44 -14.00 -10.17
N GLY A 96 -3.78 -14.20 -8.89
CA GLY A 96 -3.85 -15.54 -8.29
C GLY A 96 -2.49 -16.26 -8.27
N GLY A 97 -2.54 -17.58 -8.03
CA GLY A 97 -1.37 -18.48 -8.01
C GLY A 97 -0.58 -18.39 -6.70
N GLU A 98 0.29 -19.39 -6.52
CA GLU A 98 1.09 -19.59 -5.31
C GLU A 98 2.58 -19.51 -5.64
N GLU A 99 3.44 -19.54 -4.61
CA GLU A 99 4.91 -19.59 -4.69
C GLU A 99 5.49 -18.48 -5.56
N ARG A 100 5.14 -17.22 -5.23
CA ARG A 100 5.54 -16.04 -6.01
C ARG A 100 5.74 -14.81 -5.14
N VAL A 101 6.27 -13.75 -5.75
CA VAL A 101 6.44 -12.44 -5.11
C VAL A 101 6.04 -11.33 -6.07
N VAL A 102 5.38 -10.31 -5.55
CA VAL A 102 5.16 -9.04 -6.24
C VAL A 102 5.89 -7.92 -5.50
N PHE A 103 6.49 -7.03 -6.27
CA PHE A 103 7.00 -5.78 -5.73
C PHE A 103 5.98 -4.69 -5.99
N VAL A 104 5.72 -3.87 -4.97
CA VAL A 104 4.93 -2.65 -5.11
C VAL A 104 5.73 -1.46 -4.63
N ARG A 105 5.55 -0.30 -5.25
CA ARG A 105 6.20 0.95 -4.84
C ARG A 105 5.24 2.12 -4.88
N THR A 106 5.51 3.11 -4.04
CA THR A 106 4.83 4.41 -4.06
C THR A 106 5.83 5.51 -3.73
N LEU A 107 5.57 6.71 -4.21
CA LEU A 107 6.31 7.90 -3.88
C LEU A 107 5.57 8.67 -2.79
N LEU A 108 6.24 8.90 -1.66
CA LEU A 108 5.73 9.67 -0.52
C LEU A 108 6.34 11.07 -0.57
N LYS A 109 5.51 12.09 -0.74
CA LYS A 109 5.95 13.49 -0.77
C LYS A 109 5.52 14.22 0.49
N THR A 110 6.44 14.91 1.13
CA THR A 110 6.19 15.74 2.30
C THR A 110 6.91 17.08 2.18
N ALA A 111 6.34 18.14 2.75
CA ALA A 111 6.95 19.47 2.71
C ALA A 111 8.08 19.66 3.75
N THR A 112 8.07 18.88 4.82
CA THR A 112 9.01 18.94 5.94
C THR A 112 9.47 17.55 6.34
N ASP A 113 10.61 17.47 7.04
CA ASP A 113 11.05 16.23 7.68
C ASP A 113 10.01 15.77 8.71
N GLN A 114 9.71 14.48 8.75
CA GLN A 114 8.73 13.89 9.66
C GLN A 114 9.17 12.53 10.19
N ASP A 115 9.04 12.33 11.51
CA ASP A 115 9.14 11.04 12.15
C ASP A 115 7.74 10.43 12.27
N LEU A 116 7.53 9.29 11.64
CA LEU A 116 6.22 8.63 11.48
C LEU A 116 6.32 7.15 11.82
N ILE A 117 5.18 6.49 11.88
CA ILE A 117 5.06 5.04 11.92
C ILE A 117 4.47 4.57 10.56
N LEU A 118 5.19 3.70 9.88
CA LEU A 118 4.65 2.91 8.78
C LEU A 118 4.01 1.66 9.39
N ALA A 119 2.68 1.61 9.36
CA ALA A 119 1.90 0.48 9.83
C ALA A 119 1.53 -0.42 8.65
N VAL A 120 1.95 -1.69 8.69
CA VAL A 120 1.84 -2.64 7.59
C VAL A 120 1.23 -3.95 8.06
N GLY A 121 0.38 -4.54 7.22
CA GLY A 121 -0.03 -5.93 7.28
C GLY A 121 0.29 -6.63 5.98
N SER A 122 0.63 -7.90 6.02
CA SER A 122 0.83 -8.74 4.84
C SER A 122 0.35 -10.17 5.05
N ASN A 123 -0.08 -10.79 4.00
CA ASN A 123 -0.27 -12.22 3.83
C ASN A 123 0.49 -12.62 2.55
N ASP A 124 1.53 -13.40 2.58
CA ASP A 124 2.29 -13.95 3.68
C ASP A 124 3.43 -13.02 4.12
N GLY A 125 4.68 -13.41 3.90
CA GLY A 125 5.87 -12.64 4.25
C GLY A 125 6.03 -11.36 3.43
N CYS A 126 6.78 -10.40 3.96
CA CYS A 126 7.13 -9.20 3.20
C CYS A 126 8.52 -8.67 3.55
N ARG A 127 9.09 -7.88 2.63
CA ARG A 127 10.28 -7.05 2.86
C ARG A 127 9.96 -5.63 2.42
N ILE A 128 10.49 -4.64 3.13
CA ILE A 128 10.16 -3.23 2.92
C ILE A 128 11.44 -2.40 2.88
N TRP A 129 11.51 -1.51 1.89
CA TRP A 129 12.60 -0.55 1.71
C TRP A 129 12.06 0.86 1.69
N LEU A 130 12.74 1.77 2.38
CA LEU A 130 12.53 3.21 2.29
C LEU A 130 13.81 3.87 1.79
N ASN A 131 13.72 4.61 0.70
CA ASN A 131 14.85 5.28 0.04
C ASN A 131 16.02 4.31 -0.26
N GLY A 132 15.70 3.07 -0.68
CA GLY A 132 16.66 2.03 -1.00
C GLY A 132 17.24 1.26 0.21
N LYS A 133 16.95 1.69 1.44
CA LYS A 133 17.37 0.99 2.65
C LYS A 133 16.28 0.03 3.11
N GLU A 134 16.61 -1.25 3.33
CA GLU A 134 15.68 -2.18 3.96
C GLU A 134 15.43 -1.78 5.41
N ILE A 135 14.14 -1.64 5.75
CA ILE A 135 13.66 -1.21 7.07
C ILE A 135 12.86 -2.28 7.80
N PHE A 136 12.38 -3.31 7.09
CA PHE A 136 11.61 -4.40 7.66
C PHE A 136 11.67 -5.65 6.78
N ALA A 137 11.67 -6.83 7.42
CA ALA A 137 11.63 -8.11 6.75
C ALA A 137 10.98 -9.17 7.64
N ILE A 138 10.06 -9.96 7.08
CA ILE A 138 9.42 -11.12 7.71
C ILE A 138 9.13 -12.18 6.64
N ALA A 139 9.52 -13.43 6.91
CA ALA A 139 9.40 -14.54 5.96
C ALA A 139 8.19 -15.46 6.24
N ASP A 140 7.48 -15.25 7.35
CA ASP A 140 6.46 -16.17 7.85
C ASP A 140 5.21 -16.21 6.96
N GLY A 141 4.65 -17.40 6.78
CA GLY A 141 3.29 -17.59 6.29
C GLY A 141 2.28 -17.14 7.34
N ARG A 142 1.44 -16.15 7.01
CA ARG A 142 0.52 -15.55 7.98
C ARG A 142 -0.73 -14.95 7.33
N PRO A 143 -1.87 -14.89 8.04
CA PRO A 143 -3.03 -14.15 7.56
C PRO A 143 -2.76 -12.64 7.57
N LEU A 144 -3.46 -11.89 6.71
CA LEU A 144 -3.43 -10.44 6.75
C LEU A 144 -4.09 -9.92 8.04
N VAL A 145 -3.32 -9.22 8.85
CA VAL A 145 -3.81 -8.38 9.95
C VAL A 145 -3.35 -6.94 9.66
N PRO A 146 -4.27 -6.00 9.37
CA PRO A 146 -3.90 -4.60 9.16
C PRO A 146 -3.15 -4.03 10.37
N ASP A 147 -2.11 -3.23 10.10
CA ASP A 147 -1.29 -2.56 11.13
C ASP A 147 -0.55 -3.48 12.12
N GLU A 148 -0.42 -4.75 11.79
CA GLU A 148 0.27 -5.72 12.65
C GLU A 148 1.73 -5.33 12.92
N ASN A 149 2.41 -4.78 11.93
CA ASN A 149 3.79 -4.34 12.04
C ASN A 149 3.86 -2.81 12.04
N LYS A 150 4.41 -2.24 13.10
CA LYS A 150 4.58 -0.79 13.28
C LYS A 150 6.05 -0.45 13.22
N ILE A 151 6.47 0.18 12.12
CA ILE A 151 7.86 0.43 11.77
C ILE A 151 8.12 1.93 11.89
N PRO A 152 8.98 2.39 12.82
CA PRO A 152 9.40 3.79 12.86
C PRO A 152 10.13 4.16 11.57
N VAL A 153 9.73 5.26 10.94
CA VAL A 153 10.32 5.77 9.70
C VAL A 153 10.55 7.27 9.79
N HIS A 154 11.62 7.73 9.14
CA HIS A 154 11.88 9.15 8.91
C HIS A 154 11.67 9.47 7.44
N LEU A 155 10.77 10.39 7.13
CA LEU A 155 10.61 10.96 5.80
C LEU A 155 11.33 12.30 5.74
N SER A 156 12.26 12.44 4.83
CA SER A 156 12.89 13.74 4.55
C SER A 156 11.96 14.63 3.73
N ALA A 157 12.08 15.93 3.88
CA ALA A 157 11.37 16.89 3.02
C ALA A 157 11.64 16.60 1.53
N GLY A 158 10.58 16.64 0.73
CA GLY A 158 10.62 16.22 -0.67
C GLY A 158 10.07 14.83 -0.91
N GLU A 159 10.70 14.06 -1.77
CA GLU A 159 10.22 12.75 -2.23
C GLU A 159 10.96 11.62 -1.55
N ASN A 160 10.19 10.66 -1.02
CA ASN A 160 10.68 9.44 -0.39
C ASN A 160 10.09 8.23 -1.12
N ARG A 161 10.92 7.26 -1.45
CA ARG A 161 10.52 6.06 -2.19
C ARG A 161 10.27 4.91 -1.22
N LEU A 162 9.03 4.47 -1.12
CA LEU A 162 8.63 3.27 -0.38
C LEU A 162 8.46 2.12 -1.37
N MET A 163 9.11 1.00 -1.11
CA MET A 163 8.95 -0.24 -1.88
C MET A 163 8.69 -1.40 -0.93
N MET A 164 7.78 -2.30 -1.32
CA MET A 164 7.50 -3.54 -0.59
C MET A 164 7.55 -4.71 -1.56
N ALA A 165 8.14 -5.82 -1.13
CA ALA A 165 7.98 -7.14 -1.74
C ALA A 165 7.00 -7.92 -0.87
N VAL A 166 5.93 -8.45 -1.47
CA VAL A 166 4.94 -9.29 -0.78
C VAL A 166 4.96 -10.68 -1.37
N TYR A 167 5.28 -11.64 -0.53
CA TYR A 167 5.48 -13.05 -0.89
C TYR A 167 4.18 -13.82 -0.72
N GLN A 168 3.94 -14.78 -1.60
CA GLN A 168 2.78 -15.66 -1.62
C GLN A 168 3.24 -17.11 -1.51
N GLN A 169 2.91 -17.76 -0.42
CA GLN A 169 3.11 -19.20 -0.24
C GLN A 169 1.84 -19.96 -0.67
N GLY A 170 0.68 -19.52 -0.20
CA GLY A 170 -0.60 -20.13 -0.58
C GLY A 170 -1.80 -19.38 -0.01
N GLY A 171 -2.98 -19.60 -0.58
CA GLY A 171 -4.24 -19.00 -0.15
C GLY A 171 -4.42 -17.56 -0.57
N ALA A 172 -4.76 -16.65 0.35
CA ALA A 172 -4.91 -15.23 0.08
C ALA A 172 -3.53 -14.58 -0.11
N TRP A 173 -3.47 -13.53 -0.92
CA TRP A 173 -2.25 -12.75 -1.17
C TRP A 173 -2.56 -11.27 -1.14
N ARG A 174 -2.27 -10.64 -0.01
CA ARG A 174 -2.74 -9.28 0.28
C ARG A 174 -1.74 -8.50 1.11
N ALA A 175 -1.81 -7.17 1.02
CA ALA A 175 -1.07 -6.28 1.90
C ALA A 175 -1.86 -5.02 2.22
N THR A 176 -1.54 -4.38 3.35
CA THR A 176 -1.99 -3.04 3.71
C THR A 176 -0.80 -2.22 4.15
N ALA A 177 -0.82 -0.92 3.88
CA ALA A 177 0.16 0.02 4.41
C ALA A 177 -0.48 1.38 4.66
N ARG A 178 -0.17 2.00 5.80
CA ARG A 178 -0.53 3.39 6.10
C ARG A 178 0.54 4.09 6.92
N LEU A 179 0.48 5.41 6.92
CA LEU A 179 1.33 6.24 7.76
C LEU A 179 0.52 6.85 8.90
N THR A 180 1.06 6.76 10.10
CA THR A 180 0.54 7.43 11.29
C THR A 180 1.63 8.30 11.91
N ASP A 181 1.23 9.27 12.71
CA ASP A 181 2.15 9.92 13.63
C ASP A 181 2.54 8.97 14.78
N LEU A 182 3.43 9.43 15.66
CA LEU A 182 3.91 8.64 16.79
C LEU A 182 2.83 8.32 17.83
N SER A 183 1.69 9.03 17.81
CA SER A 183 0.52 8.76 18.66
C SER A 183 -0.44 7.73 18.07
N GLY A 184 -0.26 7.37 16.79
CA GLY A 184 -1.13 6.47 16.03
C GLY A 184 -2.24 7.18 15.26
N ALA A 185 -2.31 8.53 15.31
CA ALA A 185 -3.24 9.30 14.47
C ALA A 185 -2.76 9.33 13.01
N PRO A 186 -3.67 9.53 12.02
CA PRO A 186 -3.30 9.61 10.61
C PRO A 186 -2.22 10.67 10.36
N ALA A 187 -1.13 10.29 9.68
CA ALA A 187 -0.08 11.23 9.29
C ALA A 187 -0.65 12.36 8.44
N GLN A 188 -0.21 13.59 8.72
CA GLN A 188 -0.64 14.78 7.99
C GLN A 188 0.46 15.28 7.07
N GLY A 189 0.09 15.90 5.95
CA GLY A 189 1.04 16.55 5.05
C GLY A 189 1.90 15.57 4.23
N VAL A 190 1.53 14.29 4.16
CA VAL A 190 2.16 13.30 3.28
C VAL A 190 1.21 12.95 2.15
N GLU A 191 1.67 13.10 0.93
CA GLU A 191 0.97 12.70 -0.29
C GLU A 191 1.61 11.43 -0.87
N ALA A 192 0.79 10.41 -1.16
CA ALA A 192 1.24 9.20 -1.86
C ALA A 192 0.83 9.29 -3.34
N LYS A 193 1.75 9.00 -4.25
CA LYS A 193 1.49 9.02 -5.70
C LYS A 193 2.29 7.92 -6.42
N VAL A 194 1.84 7.53 -7.59
CA VAL A 194 2.62 6.73 -8.57
C VAL A 194 3.71 7.61 -9.20
N GLN A 195 4.80 6.99 -9.64
CA GLN A 195 5.92 7.67 -10.33
C GLN A 195 5.62 7.87 -11.83
#